data_bb3ae8121198e7aef46859bc622f9798
#
_entry.id   bb3ae8121198e7aef46859bc622f9798
#
_cell.length_a   1.000
_cell.length_b   1.000
_cell.length_c   1.000
_cell.angle_alpha   90.00
_cell.angle_beta   90.00
_cell.angle_gamma   90.00
#
_symmetry.space_group_name_H-M   'P 1'
#
loop_
_entity.id
_entity.type
_entity.pdbx_description
1 polymer ?
#
loop_
_entity_poly.entity_id
_entity_poly.type
_entity_poly.pdbx_seq_one_letter_code
_entity_poly.pdbx_strand_id
1 'polypeptide(L)'
;MGFTEIALFHQATRTLVLTDLVLNLEASKLPAAIRPLARLFGVTAPDGMPPPYLRATIKLQKASAAQAASRLLDLKPERVIFAHGLWFEQDGTNALRRSLRWLLG
;
A
#
# COMPACT_ATOMS: atom_id res chain seq x y z
N MET A 1 12.50 -16.49 6.03
CA MET A 1 11.31 -16.41 5.21
C MET A 1 10.83 -14.98 5.09
N GLY A 2 10.53 -14.55 3.91
CA GLY A 2 10.13 -13.19 3.65
C GLY A 2 8.62 -13.00 3.52
N PHE A 3 8.24 -11.79 3.16
CA PHE A 3 6.89 -11.40 2.83
C PHE A 3 6.66 -11.61 1.33
N THR A 4 5.53 -12.20 0.96
CA THR A 4 5.17 -12.41 -0.44
C THR A 4 3.95 -11.56 -0.79
N GLU A 5 4.08 -10.75 -1.85
CA GLU A 5 3.01 -9.95 -2.39
C GLU A 5 2.67 -10.44 -3.79
N ILE A 6 1.38 -10.58 -4.08
CA ILE A 6 0.91 -10.89 -5.41
C ILE A 6 0.26 -9.65 -6.00
N ALA A 7 0.70 -9.24 -7.19
CA ALA A 7 0.16 -8.09 -7.88
C ALA A 7 -0.35 -8.49 -9.27
N LEU A 8 -1.55 -8.05 -9.61
CA LEU A 8 -2.16 -8.26 -10.93
C LEU A 8 -2.52 -6.90 -11.52
N PHE A 9 -2.29 -6.73 -12.82
CA PHE A 9 -2.62 -5.48 -13.50
C PHE A 9 -3.54 -5.74 -14.67
N HIS A 10 -4.72 -5.11 -14.65
CA HIS A 10 -5.70 -5.19 -15.73
C HIS A 10 -5.49 -4.00 -16.66
N GLN A 11 -4.95 -4.24 -17.85
CA GLN A 11 -4.53 -3.18 -18.75
C GLN A 11 -5.67 -2.32 -19.27
N ALA A 12 -6.81 -2.92 -19.61
CA ALA A 12 -7.94 -2.19 -20.20
C ALA A 12 -8.47 -1.08 -19.28
N THR A 13 -8.50 -1.33 -17.98
CA THR A 13 -8.98 -0.35 -16.98
C THR A 13 -7.85 0.31 -16.22
N ARG A 14 -6.60 -0.10 -16.45
CA ARG A 14 -5.42 0.35 -15.73
C ARG A 14 -5.59 0.20 -14.23
N THR A 15 -6.11 -0.96 -13.82
CA THR A 15 -6.36 -1.29 -12.43
C THR A 15 -5.30 -2.25 -11.92
N LEU A 16 -4.63 -1.84 -10.84
CA LEU A 16 -3.65 -2.66 -10.13
C LEU A 16 -4.33 -3.31 -8.93
N VAL A 17 -4.17 -4.61 -8.78
CA VAL A 17 -4.72 -5.38 -7.66
C VAL A 17 -3.56 -5.84 -6.79
N LEU A 18 -3.59 -5.47 -5.53
CA LEU A 18 -2.58 -5.83 -4.53
C LEU A 18 -3.23 -6.61 -3.39
N THR A 19 -2.42 -7.30 -2.59
CA THR A 19 -2.91 -7.97 -1.38
C THR A 19 -2.59 -7.15 -0.12
N ASP A 20 -1.36 -7.25 0.41
CA ASP A 20 -1.02 -6.69 1.73
C ASP A 20 0.02 -5.56 1.69
N LEU A 21 0.49 -5.18 0.51
CA LEU A 21 1.51 -4.14 0.40
C LEU A 21 0.99 -2.76 0.82
N VAL A 22 -0.31 -2.55 0.68
CA VAL A 22 -0.98 -1.32 1.12
C VAL A 22 -2.09 -1.67 2.09
N LEU A 23 -2.09 -0.99 3.22
CA LEU A 23 -3.16 -1.05 4.21
C LEU A 23 -3.64 0.38 4.42
N ASN A 24 -4.89 0.65 4.05
CA ASN A 24 -5.41 2.01 4.00
C ASN A 24 -6.75 2.10 4.72
N LEU A 25 -6.73 1.88 6.02
CA LEU A 25 -7.94 1.77 6.83
C LEU A 25 -8.64 3.11 6.98
N GLU A 26 -9.97 3.09 6.89
CA GLU A 26 -10.78 4.26 7.19
C GLU A 26 -10.89 4.39 8.71
N ALA A 27 -10.29 5.44 9.27
CA ALA A 27 -10.27 5.64 10.72
C ALA A 27 -11.67 5.69 11.32
N SER A 28 -12.64 6.25 10.60
CA SER A 28 -14.03 6.36 11.06
C SER A 28 -14.72 5.00 11.26
N LYS A 29 -14.23 3.96 10.60
CA LYS A 29 -14.77 2.59 10.73
C LYS A 29 -14.08 1.78 11.80
N LEU A 30 -13.04 2.33 12.45
CA LEU A 30 -12.32 1.66 13.51
C LEU A 30 -12.92 2.04 14.87
N PRO A 31 -12.88 1.13 15.88
CA PRO A 31 -13.24 1.51 17.24
C PRO A 31 -12.44 2.72 17.72
N ALA A 32 -13.10 3.63 18.43
CA ALA A 32 -12.47 4.87 18.88
C ALA A 32 -11.17 4.63 19.66
N ALA A 33 -11.12 3.55 20.44
CA ALA A 33 -9.97 3.24 21.27
C ALA A 33 -8.70 2.92 20.47
N ILE A 34 -8.83 2.40 19.22
CA ILE A 34 -7.67 2.00 18.42
C ILE A 34 -7.34 3.01 17.31
N ARG A 35 -8.18 4.01 17.06
CA ARG A 35 -7.93 5.02 16.02
C ARG A 35 -6.60 5.74 16.17
N PRO A 36 -6.24 6.25 17.37
CA PRO A 36 -4.95 6.93 17.50
C PRO A 36 -3.77 6.02 17.22
N LEU A 37 -3.87 4.75 17.63
CA LEU A 37 -2.82 3.77 17.41
C LEU A 37 -2.68 3.45 15.92
N ALA A 38 -3.81 3.28 15.21
CA ALA A 38 -3.80 3.03 13.78
C ALA A 38 -3.18 4.20 13.01
N ARG A 39 -3.50 5.44 13.40
CA ARG A 39 -2.89 6.63 12.80
C ARG A 39 -1.40 6.71 13.07
N LEU A 40 -0.99 6.43 14.30
CA LEU A 40 0.41 6.44 14.67
C LEU A 40 1.21 5.43 13.84
N PHE A 41 0.64 4.25 13.59
CA PHE A 41 1.30 3.21 12.79
C PHE A 41 1.24 3.46 11.29
N GLY A 42 0.53 4.48 10.85
CA GLY A 42 0.50 4.86 9.45
C GLY A 42 -0.32 3.96 8.54
N VAL A 43 -1.30 3.23 9.10
CA VAL A 43 -2.12 2.28 8.34
C VAL A 43 -3.46 2.86 7.91
N THR A 44 -3.71 4.14 8.15
CA THR A 44 -4.99 4.77 7.85
C THR A 44 -4.98 5.55 6.55
N ALA A 45 -6.16 5.67 5.92
CA ALA A 45 -6.35 6.49 4.73
C ALA A 45 -6.00 7.95 5.02
N PRO A 46 -5.56 8.72 4.02
CA PRO A 46 -5.48 8.38 2.61
C PRO A 46 -4.19 7.70 2.14
N ASP A 47 -3.14 7.76 2.93
CA ASP A 47 -1.80 7.32 2.52
C ASP A 47 -1.34 6.12 3.36
N GLY A 48 -2.21 5.13 3.50
CA GLY A 48 -1.96 3.97 4.34
C GLY A 48 -0.74 3.16 3.92
N MET A 49 -0.02 2.65 4.92
CA MET A 49 1.15 1.80 4.75
C MET A 49 0.89 0.44 5.42
N PRO A 50 1.66 -0.61 5.08
CA PRO A 50 1.59 -1.84 5.85
C PRO A 50 1.93 -1.60 7.32
N PRO A 51 1.49 -2.47 8.25
CA PRO A 51 1.85 -2.32 9.66
C PRO A 51 3.36 -2.30 9.88
N PRO A 52 3.84 -1.69 10.98
CA PRO A 52 5.28 -1.56 11.21
C PRO A 52 6.07 -2.87 11.14
N TYR A 53 5.51 -3.97 11.61
CA TYR A 53 6.21 -5.25 11.57
C TYR A 53 6.40 -5.75 10.13
N LEU A 54 5.43 -5.52 9.24
CA LEU A 54 5.55 -5.87 7.82
C LEU A 54 6.53 -4.94 7.13
N ARG A 55 6.50 -3.64 7.45
CA ARG A 55 7.48 -2.70 6.90
C ARG A 55 8.90 -3.11 7.25
N ALA A 56 9.12 -3.52 8.50
CA ALA A 56 10.43 -3.99 8.93
C ALA A 56 10.85 -5.26 8.18
N THR A 57 9.95 -6.21 8.02
CA THR A 57 10.21 -7.46 7.28
C THR A 57 10.60 -7.17 5.83
N ILE A 58 9.85 -6.29 5.17
CA ILE A 58 10.10 -5.93 3.77
C ILE A 58 11.44 -5.19 3.64
N LYS A 59 11.78 -4.34 4.61
CA LYS A 59 13.03 -3.57 4.58
C LYS A 59 14.28 -4.44 4.72
N LEU A 60 14.16 -5.67 5.18
CA LEU A 60 15.28 -6.61 5.17
C LEU A 60 15.76 -6.94 3.75
N GLN A 61 14.89 -6.74 2.76
CA GLN A 61 15.21 -6.92 1.34
C GLN A 61 14.91 -5.64 0.57
N LYS A 62 15.36 -4.50 1.13
CA LYS A 62 14.95 -3.17 0.65
C LYS A 62 15.22 -2.96 -0.84
N ALA A 63 16.37 -3.37 -1.34
CA ALA A 63 16.73 -3.13 -2.75
C ALA A 63 15.74 -3.83 -3.69
N SER A 64 15.46 -5.11 -3.47
CA SER A 64 14.50 -5.87 -4.28
C SER A 64 13.09 -5.34 -4.16
N ALA A 65 12.68 -5.00 -2.93
CA ALA A 65 11.34 -4.48 -2.68
C ALA A 65 11.14 -3.11 -3.32
N ALA A 66 12.13 -2.24 -3.26
CA ALA A 66 12.05 -0.92 -3.88
C ALA A 66 11.99 -1.03 -5.41
N GLN A 67 12.74 -1.96 -6.01
CA GLN A 67 12.64 -2.22 -7.44
C GLN A 67 11.25 -2.71 -7.84
N ALA A 68 10.68 -3.63 -7.08
CA ALA A 68 9.33 -4.12 -7.34
C ALA A 68 8.31 -3.00 -7.22
N ALA A 69 8.41 -2.16 -6.19
CA ALA A 69 7.53 -1.01 -6.00
C ALA A 69 7.64 -0.03 -7.16
N SER A 70 8.85 0.24 -7.64
CA SER A 70 9.06 1.11 -8.80
C SER A 70 8.39 0.54 -10.05
N ARG A 71 8.47 -0.77 -10.26
CA ARG A 71 7.80 -1.41 -11.40
C ARG A 71 6.29 -1.26 -11.32
N LEU A 72 5.71 -1.35 -10.13
CA LEU A 72 4.27 -1.14 -9.95
C LEU A 72 3.88 0.29 -10.34
N LEU A 73 4.67 1.28 -9.95
CA LEU A 73 4.44 2.67 -10.32
C LEU A 73 4.60 2.90 -11.82
N ASP A 74 5.53 2.20 -12.47
CA ASP A 74 5.77 2.32 -13.91
C ASP A 74 4.60 1.82 -14.74
N LEU A 75 3.74 0.98 -14.18
CA LEU A 75 2.49 0.56 -14.83
C LEU A 75 1.51 1.72 -14.95
N LYS A 76 1.71 2.78 -14.19
CA LYS A 76 0.85 3.98 -14.16
C LYS A 76 -0.62 3.64 -13.93
N PRO A 77 -0.94 2.93 -12.83
CA PRO A 77 -2.33 2.55 -12.57
C PRO A 77 -3.21 3.76 -12.29
N GLU A 78 -4.42 3.73 -12.82
CA GLU A 78 -5.46 4.69 -12.52
C GLU A 78 -6.14 4.37 -11.20
N ARG A 79 -6.33 3.08 -10.95
CA ARG A 79 -6.97 2.55 -9.75
C ARG A 79 -6.08 1.53 -9.09
N VAL A 80 -6.14 1.48 -7.77
CA VAL A 80 -5.44 0.45 -7.01
C VAL A 80 -6.44 -0.18 -6.05
N ILE A 81 -6.63 -1.49 -6.18
CA ILE A 81 -7.50 -2.30 -5.34
C ILE A 81 -6.62 -3.17 -4.44
N PHE A 82 -6.96 -3.26 -3.17
CA PHE A 82 -6.20 -4.10 -2.25
C PHE A 82 -7.13 -4.72 -1.21
N ALA A 83 -6.61 -5.73 -0.49
CA ALA A 83 -7.43 -6.55 0.40
C ALA A 83 -7.97 -5.79 1.61
N HIS A 84 -7.29 -4.74 2.07
CA HIS A 84 -7.65 -4.06 3.30
C HIS A 84 -7.77 -2.56 3.12
N GLY A 85 -8.93 -2.01 3.46
CA GLY A 85 -9.16 -0.59 3.55
C GLY A 85 -9.71 0.05 2.28
N LEU A 86 -9.55 1.36 2.20
CA LEU A 86 -10.13 2.19 1.15
C LEU A 86 -9.25 2.17 -0.10
N TRP A 87 -9.83 1.72 -1.22
CA TRP A 87 -9.12 1.64 -2.50
C TRP A 87 -8.80 3.02 -3.06
N PHE A 88 -7.77 3.07 -3.90
CA PHE A 88 -7.46 4.27 -4.68
C PHE A 88 -8.23 4.21 -6.00
N GLU A 89 -9.37 4.88 -6.06
CA GLU A 89 -10.27 4.82 -7.21
C GLU A 89 -9.89 5.79 -8.32
N GLN A 90 -9.14 6.84 -8.00
CA GLN A 90 -8.67 7.85 -8.95
C GLN A 90 -7.24 8.21 -8.60
N ASP A 91 -6.48 8.66 -9.62
CA ASP A 91 -5.09 9.11 -9.44
C ASP A 91 -4.25 8.06 -8.70
N GLY A 92 -4.45 6.79 -9.08
CA GLY A 92 -3.87 5.64 -8.39
C GLY A 92 -2.36 5.67 -8.32
N THR A 93 -1.68 6.12 -9.38
CA THR A 93 -0.22 6.19 -9.41
C THR A 93 0.33 7.08 -8.30
N ASN A 94 -0.22 8.29 -8.15
CA ASN A 94 0.24 9.22 -7.12
C ASN A 94 -0.13 8.76 -5.72
N ALA A 95 -1.33 8.22 -5.55
CA ALA A 95 -1.77 7.66 -4.27
C ALA A 95 -0.88 6.49 -3.86
N LEU A 96 -0.55 5.59 -4.79
CA LEU A 96 0.34 4.46 -4.54
C LEU A 96 1.74 4.93 -4.18
N ARG A 97 2.26 5.95 -4.88
CA ARG A 97 3.57 6.52 -4.57
C ARG A 97 3.62 7.05 -3.14
N ARG A 98 2.58 7.74 -2.68
CA ARG A 98 2.51 8.22 -1.30
C ARG A 98 2.51 7.06 -0.30
N SER A 99 1.74 6.02 -0.57
CA SER A 99 1.67 4.85 0.32
C SER A 99 2.96 4.03 0.32
N LEU A 100 3.78 4.14 -0.72
CA LEU A 100 5.07 3.44 -0.80
C LEU A 100 6.26 4.32 -0.42
N ARG A 101 6.03 5.53 0.08
CA ARG A 101 7.10 6.48 0.41
C ARG A 101 8.13 5.93 1.39
N TRP A 102 7.69 5.08 2.31
CA TRP A 102 8.57 4.45 3.30
C TRP A 102 9.58 3.49 2.68
N LEU A 103 9.31 3.01 1.47
CA LEU A 103 10.15 2.04 0.76
C LEU A 103 10.97 2.71 -0.33
N LEU A 104 10.39 3.70 -1.01
CA LEU A 104 11.05 4.36 -2.14
C LEU A 104 11.97 5.51 -1.71
N GLY A 105 11.85 5.93 -0.50
CA GLY A 105 12.70 6.92 0.09
C GLY A 105 12.40 8.31 -0.22
#